data_6375b3ac0cf3c2f9ae71c7e249729d5e
#
_entry.id   6375b3ac0cf3c2f9ae71c7e249729d5e
#
_cell.length_a   1.000
_cell.length_b   1.000
_cell.length_c   1.000
_cell.angle_alpha   90.00
_cell.angle_beta   90.00
_cell.angle_gamma   90.00
#
_symmetry.space_group_name_H-M   'P 1'
#
loop_
_entity.id
_entity.type
_entity.pdbx_description
1 polymer ?
#
loop_
_entity_poly.entity_id
_entity_poly.type
_entity_poly.pdbx_seq_one_letter_code
_entity_poly.pdbx_strand_id
1 'polypeptide(L)'
;MITVKINGEERQYPQGATYEDVANDYQKEYDNLIALAARDGKIRELFKKLTRDCEITFFTLKDDVGNKTYVRSATMLFLKAVFDVFGRETVQNCRVEFAIGNGSYISPKGKINATEENAAKIRNRMRELVEAKTPFLKKSYSLDNAMELFRREGMKDKEKLFRYRRGSFVNIYEMDGYYDYYYGYMLPNAGYVKWFDVIAYEDGFMLLLPDKKDPTHVKPFQERKLLFRTLKESEEWGKEIGIETVGDLNDQICRGSLSELILVQEAQQERKIGEIAKSIVDRGGVKFVMIAGPSSSGKTSFSHRLSIQLKTLGKTPHPIALDDYFVNREFTPRDENGDYNFECLEAIDVKQFNDDMCRLLVGERVELPSFNFKSGKREYKGNFKQLGKDDILVIEGIHGLNEKTSYALPEESKYKIYISALTNINIDEHNRIPTTDGRLLRRMIRDARTRGAGARQTIDMWGSVRRGEEQNIFPFQEDADAMFNSVLIYELAVLKQFAEPLLFQIDKGEPEYYEAKRLLKFLEYFLGVTSESLPNNSLCREFVGGSCFNV
;
A
#
# COMPACT_ATOMS: atom_id res chain seq x y z
N MET A 1 40.31 -16.23 -10.52
CA MET A 1 39.00 -16.49 -11.15
C MET A 1 38.00 -16.78 -10.02
N ILE A 2 36.74 -16.43 -10.18
CA ILE A 2 35.64 -16.71 -9.25
C ILE A 2 34.66 -17.60 -9.98
N THR A 3 34.28 -18.71 -9.38
CA THR A 3 33.29 -19.64 -9.95
C THR A 3 31.90 -19.21 -9.53
N VAL A 4 31.04 -18.99 -10.52
CA VAL A 4 29.64 -18.61 -10.33
C VAL A 4 28.75 -19.74 -10.86
N LYS A 5 27.82 -20.17 -10.01
CA LYS A 5 26.82 -21.19 -10.38
C LYS A 5 25.45 -20.50 -10.57
N ILE A 6 24.84 -20.73 -11.74
CA ILE A 6 23.52 -20.20 -12.11
C ILE A 6 22.73 -21.32 -12.80
N ASN A 7 21.53 -21.61 -12.31
CA ASN A 7 20.63 -22.65 -12.87
C ASN A 7 21.32 -24.02 -13.04
N GLY A 8 22.32 -24.32 -12.20
CA GLY A 8 23.10 -25.56 -12.27
C GLY A 8 24.36 -25.49 -13.16
N GLU A 9 24.54 -24.47 -13.97
CA GLU A 9 25.74 -24.24 -14.78
C GLU A 9 26.80 -23.47 -13.99
N GLU A 10 28.08 -23.82 -14.19
CA GLU A 10 29.22 -23.14 -13.60
C GLU A 10 29.99 -22.34 -14.66
N ARG A 11 30.23 -21.07 -14.39
CA ARG A 11 31.10 -20.20 -15.22
C ARG A 11 32.12 -19.46 -14.36
N GLN A 12 33.26 -19.17 -14.96
CA GLN A 12 34.36 -18.47 -14.28
C GLN A 12 34.44 -17.01 -14.71
N TYR A 13 34.54 -16.14 -13.73
CA TYR A 13 34.70 -14.69 -13.91
C TYR A 13 35.99 -14.16 -13.30
N PRO A 14 36.59 -13.13 -13.87
CA PRO A 14 37.79 -12.53 -13.30
C PRO A 14 37.51 -11.92 -11.91
N GLN A 15 38.52 -11.88 -11.07
CA GLN A 15 38.43 -11.19 -9.78
C GLN A 15 38.14 -9.71 -10.01
N GLY A 16 37.11 -9.17 -9.37
CA GLY A 16 36.66 -7.79 -9.52
C GLY A 16 35.50 -7.61 -10.51
N ALA A 17 35.09 -8.65 -11.25
CA ALA A 17 33.86 -8.65 -12.01
C ALA A 17 32.65 -8.31 -11.11
N THR A 18 31.66 -7.65 -11.67
CA THR A 18 30.43 -7.24 -11.00
C THR A 18 29.31 -8.26 -11.24
N TYR A 19 28.22 -8.17 -10.45
CA TYR A 19 27.01 -8.93 -10.77
C TYR A 19 26.36 -8.45 -12.09
N GLU A 20 26.65 -7.21 -12.53
CA GLU A 20 26.22 -6.65 -13.82
C GLU A 20 26.91 -7.38 -14.99
N ASP A 21 28.20 -7.64 -14.88
CA ASP A 21 28.95 -8.40 -15.91
C ASP A 21 28.34 -9.81 -16.07
N VAL A 22 28.05 -10.47 -14.96
CA VAL A 22 27.37 -11.79 -14.98
C VAL A 22 25.96 -11.69 -15.56
N ALA A 23 25.18 -10.69 -15.13
CA ALA A 23 23.81 -10.48 -15.61
C ALA A 23 23.76 -10.24 -17.13
N ASN A 24 24.72 -9.50 -17.68
CA ASN A 24 24.80 -9.24 -19.12
C ASN A 24 25.01 -10.50 -19.93
N ASP A 25 25.79 -11.46 -19.44
CA ASP A 25 26.02 -12.75 -20.11
C ASP A 25 24.74 -13.61 -20.14
N TYR A 26 23.89 -13.49 -19.13
CA TYR A 26 22.65 -14.26 -18.98
C TYR A 26 21.40 -13.51 -19.43
N GLN A 27 21.47 -12.19 -19.74
CA GLN A 27 20.28 -11.39 -20.06
C GLN A 27 19.43 -11.98 -21.19
N LYS A 28 20.03 -12.68 -22.15
CA LYS A 28 19.31 -13.29 -23.28
C LYS A 28 18.45 -14.49 -22.88
N GLU A 29 18.70 -15.06 -21.72
CA GLU A 29 17.94 -16.19 -21.16
C GLU A 29 16.70 -15.73 -20.37
N TYR A 30 16.56 -14.42 -20.18
CA TYR A 30 15.46 -13.81 -19.44
C TYR A 30 14.62 -12.92 -20.35
N ASP A 31 13.32 -13.11 -20.32
CA ASP A 31 12.34 -12.32 -21.09
C ASP A 31 12.32 -10.84 -20.72
N ASN A 32 12.85 -10.50 -19.55
CA ASN A 32 12.82 -9.16 -18.99
C ASN A 32 14.18 -8.76 -18.44
N LEU A 33 14.32 -7.42 -18.26
CA LEU A 33 15.54 -6.83 -17.75
C LEU A 33 15.88 -7.38 -16.36
N ILE A 34 17.08 -7.94 -16.21
CA ILE A 34 17.63 -8.36 -14.92
C ILE A 34 17.95 -7.09 -14.12
N ALA A 35 17.36 -6.96 -12.94
CA ALA A 35 17.49 -5.77 -12.09
C ALA A 35 18.39 -5.99 -10.89
N LEU A 36 18.42 -7.20 -10.34
CA LEU A 36 19.15 -7.56 -9.12
C LEU A 36 19.65 -9.01 -9.22
N ALA A 37 20.62 -9.33 -8.36
CA ALA A 37 21.07 -10.68 -8.11
C ALA A 37 20.88 -11.09 -6.64
N ALA A 38 20.64 -12.36 -6.34
CA ALA A 38 20.86 -12.92 -5.02
C ALA A 38 22.12 -13.79 -5.03
N ARG A 39 23.01 -13.56 -4.08
CA ARG A 39 24.16 -14.39 -3.81
C ARG A 39 23.92 -15.22 -2.55
N ASP A 40 23.92 -16.52 -2.67
CA ASP A 40 23.70 -17.43 -1.54
C ASP A 40 22.45 -16.99 -0.71
N GLY A 41 21.35 -16.70 -1.40
CA GLY A 41 20.12 -16.21 -0.79
C GLY A 41 20.17 -14.78 -0.20
N LYS A 42 21.16 -13.95 -0.56
CA LYS A 42 21.23 -12.54 -0.15
C LYS A 42 21.23 -11.60 -1.34
N ILE A 43 20.22 -10.74 -1.43
CA ILE A 43 20.06 -9.78 -2.55
C ILE A 43 21.25 -8.82 -2.63
N ARG A 44 21.69 -8.57 -3.86
CA ARG A 44 22.79 -7.71 -4.26
C ARG A 44 22.38 -6.82 -5.43
N GLU A 45 22.81 -5.57 -5.38
CA GLU A 45 22.76 -4.66 -6.52
C GLU A 45 23.79 -5.07 -7.57
N LEU A 46 23.46 -4.93 -8.84
CA LEU A 46 24.27 -5.45 -9.94
C LEU A 46 25.65 -4.80 -10.02
N PHE A 47 25.82 -3.53 -9.62
CA PHE A 47 27.12 -2.85 -9.60
C PHE A 47 28.09 -3.33 -8.50
N LYS A 48 27.66 -4.23 -7.59
CA LYS A 48 28.54 -4.83 -6.58
C LYS A 48 29.47 -5.85 -7.21
N LYS A 49 30.70 -5.91 -6.68
CA LYS A 49 31.73 -6.85 -7.14
C LYS A 49 31.54 -8.24 -6.57
N LEU A 50 31.85 -9.24 -7.37
CA LEU A 50 32.04 -10.62 -6.93
C LEU A 50 33.26 -10.68 -6.01
N THR A 51 33.16 -11.42 -4.90
CA THR A 51 34.23 -11.49 -3.89
C THR A 51 34.66 -12.93 -3.58
N ARG A 52 33.91 -13.93 -3.99
CA ARG A 52 34.15 -15.37 -3.76
C ARG A 52 33.26 -16.20 -4.67
N ASP A 53 33.55 -17.48 -4.77
CA ASP A 53 32.68 -18.46 -5.40
C ASP A 53 31.29 -18.44 -4.77
N CYS A 54 30.26 -18.53 -5.57
CA CYS A 54 28.87 -18.36 -5.10
C CYS A 54 27.85 -18.91 -6.10
N GLU A 55 26.65 -19.15 -5.57
CA GLU A 55 25.45 -19.38 -6.37
C GLU A 55 24.70 -18.06 -6.55
N ILE A 56 24.23 -17.79 -7.78
CA ILE A 56 23.49 -16.58 -8.13
C ILE A 56 22.10 -16.94 -8.66
N THR A 57 21.09 -16.23 -8.18
CA THR A 57 19.75 -16.17 -8.74
C THR A 57 19.47 -14.74 -9.16
N PHE A 58 18.89 -14.52 -10.34
CA PHE A 58 18.54 -13.18 -10.82
C PHE A 58 17.07 -12.85 -10.54
N PHE A 59 16.83 -11.55 -10.32
CA PHE A 59 15.50 -10.96 -10.25
C PHE A 59 15.33 -9.97 -11.39
N THR A 60 14.21 -10.08 -12.08
CA THR A 60 13.82 -9.23 -13.21
C THR A 60 12.83 -8.16 -12.80
N LEU A 61 12.38 -7.32 -13.73
CA LEU A 61 11.33 -6.33 -13.49
C LEU A 61 9.95 -6.95 -13.22
N LYS A 62 9.73 -8.24 -13.52
CA LYS A 62 8.51 -8.97 -13.17
C LYS A 62 8.46 -9.38 -11.70
N ASP A 63 9.61 -9.46 -11.05
CA ASP A 63 9.70 -9.77 -9.63
C ASP A 63 9.43 -8.53 -8.80
N ASP A 64 8.74 -8.67 -7.66
CA ASP A 64 8.38 -7.54 -6.79
C ASP A 64 9.59 -6.71 -6.35
N VAL A 65 10.70 -7.37 -6.01
CA VAL A 65 11.91 -6.67 -5.60
C VAL A 65 12.58 -5.93 -6.75
N GLY A 66 12.55 -6.49 -7.95
CA GLY A 66 13.06 -5.86 -9.18
C GLY A 66 12.21 -4.67 -9.59
N ASN A 67 10.88 -4.81 -9.59
CA ASN A 67 9.96 -3.71 -9.88
C ASN A 67 10.11 -2.55 -8.89
N LYS A 68 10.13 -2.83 -7.57
CA LYS A 68 10.39 -1.81 -6.53
C LYS A 68 11.74 -1.12 -6.71
N THR A 69 12.76 -1.83 -7.22
CA THR A 69 14.08 -1.25 -7.53
C THR A 69 14.00 -0.31 -8.74
N TYR A 70 13.25 -0.70 -9.77
CA TYR A 70 13.01 0.15 -10.93
C TYR A 70 12.29 1.45 -10.55
N VAL A 71 11.19 1.36 -9.79
CA VAL A 71 10.43 2.53 -9.32
C VAL A 71 11.33 3.51 -8.55
N ARG A 72 12.15 3.03 -7.61
CA ARG A 72 13.09 3.90 -6.86
C ARG A 72 14.12 4.57 -7.74
N SER A 73 14.70 3.82 -8.69
CA SER A 73 15.70 4.36 -9.61
C SER A 73 15.09 5.40 -10.56
N ALA A 74 13.87 5.16 -11.04
CA ALA A 74 13.12 6.13 -11.84
C ALA A 74 12.76 7.40 -11.05
N THR A 75 12.40 7.24 -9.76
CA THR A 75 12.15 8.39 -8.87
C THR A 75 13.42 9.23 -8.69
N MET A 76 14.58 8.62 -8.43
CA MET A 76 15.83 9.36 -8.33
C MET A 76 16.21 10.04 -9.64
N LEU A 77 16.00 9.37 -10.77
CA LEU A 77 16.22 9.93 -12.10
C LEU A 77 15.33 11.15 -12.36
N PHE A 78 14.05 11.10 -11.97
CA PHE A 78 13.12 12.23 -12.07
C PHE A 78 13.60 13.41 -11.23
N LEU A 79 13.95 13.18 -9.95
CA LEU A 79 14.42 14.22 -9.04
C LEU A 79 15.75 14.84 -9.50
N LYS A 80 16.67 14.02 -10.05
CA LYS A 80 17.89 14.52 -10.71
C LYS A 80 17.56 15.39 -11.90
N ALA A 81 16.60 15.00 -12.75
CA ALA A 81 16.18 15.82 -13.88
C ALA A 81 15.57 17.16 -13.41
N VAL A 82 14.77 17.16 -12.34
CA VAL A 82 14.27 18.41 -11.72
C VAL A 82 15.41 19.26 -11.19
N PHE A 83 16.41 18.66 -10.53
CA PHE A 83 17.60 19.35 -10.06
C PHE A 83 18.38 20.04 -11.20
N ASP A 84 18.57 19.34 -12.32
CA ASP A 84 19.30 19.86 -13.46
C ASP A 84 18.57 20.99 -14.19
N VAL A 85 17.24 20.88 -14.32
CA VAL A 85 16.44 21.84 -15.11
C VAL A 85 16.02 23.05 -14.28
N PHE A 86 15.65 22.85 -13.03
CA PHE A 86 15.04 23.89 -12.18
C PHE A 86 15.85 24.26 -10.95
N GLY A 87 16.98 23.57 -10.71
CA GLY A 87 17.93 23.87 -9.64
C GLY A 87 17.59 23.23 -8.29
N ARG A 88 18.53 23.39 -7.37
CA ARG A 88 18.52 22.77 -6.04
C ARG A 88 17.30 23.16 -5.21
N GLU A 89 16.95 24.44 -5.17
CA GLU A 89 15.81 24.92 -4.37
C GLU A 89 14.49 24.25 -4.76
N THR A 90 14.29 23.99 -6.03
CA THR A 90 13.09 23.33 -6.52
C THR A 90 13.02 21.88 -6.04
N VAL A 91 14.10 21.12 -6.21
CA VAL A 91 14.10 19.70 -5.81
C VAL A 91 14.00 19.51 -4.30
N GLN A 92 14.54 20.43 -3.50
CA GLN A 92 14.39 20.41 -2.04
C GLN A 92 12.94 20.53 -1.57
N ASN A 93 12.06 21.10 -2.41
CA ASN A 93 10.64 21.22 -2.13
C ASN A 93 9.79 20.15 -2.81
N CYS A 94 10.38 19.33 -3.70
CA CYS A 94 9.65 18.22 -4.30
C CYS A 94 9.32 17.15 -3.26
N ARG A 95 8.09 16.64 -3.33
CA ARG A 95 7.65 15.50 -2.52
C ARG A 95 7.05 14.41 -3.40
N VAL A 96 7.47 13.19 -3.17
CA VAL A 96 6.84 12.00 -3.75
C VAL A 96 5.68 11.60 -2.85
N GLU A 97 4.47 12.05 -3.19
CA GLU A 97 3.32 11.98 -2.27
C GLU A 97 2.68 10.59 -2.23
N PHE A 98 2.10 10.16 -3.35
CA PHE A 98 1.36 8.90 -3.42
C PHE A 98 1.38 8.31 -4.83
N ALA A 99 0.82 7.11 -5.00
CA ALA A 99 0.67 6.49 -6.32
C ALA A 99 -0.80 6.32 -6.69
N ILE A 100 -1.11 6.59 -7.97
CA ILE A 100 -2.41 6.34 -8.57
C ILE A 100 -2.19 5.53 -9.84
N GLY A 101 -2.77 4.34 -9.90
CA GLY A 101 -2.57 3.42 -11.02
C GLY A 101 -1.08 3.10 -11.22
N ASN A 102 -0.57 3.36 -12.41
CA ASN A 102 0.83 3.19 -12.78
C ASN A 102 1.68 4.45 -12.60
N GLY A 103 1.14 5.52 -12.00
CA GLY A 103 1.83 6.79 -11.78
C GLY A 103 2.19 7.06 -10.33
N SER A 104 3.35 7.70 -10.11
CA SER A 104 3.73 8.32 -8.85
C SER A 104 3.49 9.82 -8.94
N TYR A 105 2.63 10.35 -8.07
CA TYR A 105 2.37 11.79 -8.01
C TYR A 105 3.48 12.49 -7.23
N ILE A 106 4.08 13.50 -7.86
CA ILE A 106 5.19 14.28 -7.31
C ILE A 106 4.79 15.75 -7.30
N SER A 107 4.67 16.32 -6.09
CA SER A 107 4.35 17.73 -5.88
C SER A 107 5.62 18.57 -5.77
N PRO A 108 5.77 19.64 -6.56
CA PRO A 108 6.87 20.60 -6.42
C PRO A 108 6.59 21.66 -5.35
N LYS A 109 5.52 21.55 -4.57
CA LYS A 109 5.11 22.49 -3.52
C LYS A 109 5.11 23.96 -3.97
N GLY A 110 4.62 24.21 -5.18
CA GLY A 110 4.48 25.55 -5.76
C GLY A 110 5.78 26.22 -6.25
N LYS A 111 6.92 25.52 -6.25
CA LYS A 111 8.19 26.07 -6.75
C LYS A 111 8.28 26.14 -8.27
N ILE A 112 7.57 25.27 -8.96
CA ILE A 112 7.37 25.30 -10.40
C ILE A 112 5.90 24.99 -10.70
N ASN A 113 5.38 25.59 -11.79
CA ASN A 113 4.04 25.26 -12.24
C ASN A 113 4.03 23.89 -12.95
N ALA A 114 3.05 23.09 -12.64
CA ALA A 114 2.83 21.81 -13.28
C ALA A 114 2.17 22.02 -14.66
N THR A 115 2.99 22.30 -15.66
CA THR A 115 2.57 22.46 -17.05
C THR A 115 3.17 21.34 -17.90
N GLU A 116 2.51 21.03 -19.03
CA GLU A 116 3.05 20.02 -19.96
C GLU A 116 4.41 20.45 -20.54
N GLU A 117 4.66 21.75 -20.69
CA GLU A 117 5.98 22.27 -21.07
C GLU A 117 7.06 21.87 -20.05
N ASN A 118 6.79 22.06 -18.76
CA ASN A 118 7.73 21.70 -17.70
C ASN A 118 7.85 20.17 -17.54
N ALA A 119 6.76 19.42 -17.70
CA ALA A 119 6.80 17.97 -17.77
C ALA A 119 7.69 17.48 -18.93
N ALA A 120 7.57 18.09 -20.10
CA ALA A 120 8.41 17.78 -21.26
C ALA A 120 9.89 18.08 -21.01
N LYS A 121 10.23 19.20 -20.34
CA LYS A 121 11.62 19.52 -19.96
C LYS A 121 12.21 18.45 -19.03
N ILE A 122 11.46 18.04 -18.01
CA ILE A 122 11.89 16.97 -17.08
C ILE A 122 12.07 15.66 -17.84
N ARG A 123 11.08 15.25 -18.64
CA ARG A 123 11.10 14.02 -19.43
C ARG A 123 12.30 13.96 -20.39
N ASN A 124 12.58 15.05 -21.09
CA ASN A 124 13.71 15.13 -22.01
C ASN A 124 15.04 15.01 -21.25
N ARG A 125 15.18 15.70 -20.11
CA ARG A 125 16.39 15.58 -19.28
C ARG A 125 16.57 14.16 -18.75
N MET A 126 15.51 13.49 -18.33
CA MET A 126 15.56 12.07 -17.93
C MET A 126 16.08 11.20 -19.09
N ARG A 127 15.61 11.42 -20.33
CA ARG A 127 16.07 10.67 -21.51
C ARG A 127 17.56 10.90 -21.79
N GLU A 128 18.04 12.13 -21.70
CA GLU A 128 19.48 12.44 -21.83
C GLU A 128 20.32 11.67 -20.80
N LEU A 129 19.89 11.64 -19.53
CA LEU A 129 20.58 10.90 -18.48
C LEU A 129 20.56 9.38 -18.72
N VAL A 130 19.47 8.85 -19.30
CA VAL A 130 19.36 7.43 -19.71
C VAL A 130 20.33 7.11 -20.84
N GLU A 131 20.39 7.95 -21.89
CA GLU A 131 21.31 7.77 -23.02
C GLU A 131 22.77 7.84 -22.57
N ALA A 132 23.08 8.76 -21.65
CA ALA A 132 24.40 8.89 -21.04
C ALA A 132 24.75 7.74 -20.06
N LYS A 133 23.78 6.87 -19.73
CA LYS A 133 23.93 5.78 -18.73
C LYS A 133 24.51 6.29 -17.42
N THR A 134 24.07 7.47 -16.96
CA THR A 134 24.57 8.11 -15.74
C THR A 134 24.47 7.14 -14.54
N PRO A 135 25.56 6.86 -13.82
CA PRO A 135 25.59 5.83 -12.78
C PRO A 135 24.87 6.25 -11.49
N PHE A 136 24.25 5.30 -10.81
CA PHE A 136 23.79 5.44 -9.43
C PHE A 136 24.93 4.99 -8.49
N LEU A 137 25.70 5.94 -7.98
CA LEU A 137 26.84 5.66 -7.12
C LEU A 137 26.40 5.52 -5.66
N LYS A 138 26.63 4.35 -5.06
CA LYS A 138 26.31 4.08 -3.67
C LYS A 138 27.53 4.26 -2.78
N LYS A 139 27.46 5.19 -1.83
CA LYS A 139 28.51 5.44 -0.85
C LYS A 139 27.97 5.22 0.57
N SER A 140 28.80 4.64 1.44
CA SER A 140 28.49 4.45 2.85
C SER A 140 29.09 5.60 3.65
N TYR A 141 28.27 6.29 4.42
CA TYR A 141 28.66 7.39 5.30
C TYR A 141 28.46 6.98 6.75
N SER A 142 29.28 7.49 7.67
CA SER A 142 28.92 7.47 9.09
C SER A 142 27.64 8.28 9.29
N LEU A 143 26.89 7.98 10.35
CA LEU A 143 25.62 8.69 10.62
C LEU A 143 25.85 10.20 10.70
N ASP A 144 26.91 10.66 11.39
CA ASP A 144 27.23 12.09 11.54
C ASP A 144 27.50 12.76 10.19
N ASN A 145 28.32 12.13 9.33
CA ASN A 145 28.61 12.64 7.99
C ASN A 145 27.36 12.64 7.08
N ALA A 146 26.48 11.66 7.24
CA ALA A 146 25.20 11.63 6.52
C ALA A 146 24.27 12.78 6.97
N MET A 147 24.20 13.05 8.26
CA MET A 147 23.44 14.17 8.84
C MET A 147 23.96 15.52 8.35
N GLU A 148 25.29 15.70 8.30
CA GLU A 148 25.90 16.90 7.76
C GLU A 148 25.59 17.08 6.26
N LEU A 149 25.67 15.99 5.48
CA LEU A 149 25.29 15.99 4.07
C LEU A 149 23.84 16.40 3.88
N PHE A 150 22.90 15.80 4.63
CA PHE A 150 21.47 16.13 4.53
C PHE A 150 21.22 17.61 4.87
N ARG A 151 21.88 18.15 5.89
CA ARG A 151 21.78 19.56 6.25
C ARG A 151 22.29 20.47 5.15
N ARG A 152 23.46 20.14 4.57
CA ARG A 152 24.07 20.90 3.45
C ARG A 152 23.20 20.87 2.20
N GLU A 153 22.59 19.71 1.91
CA GLU A 153 21.69 19.53 0.77
C GLU A 153 20.25 20.03 1.02
N GLY A 154 19.94 20.50 2.25
CA GLY A 154 18.61 21.02 2.63
C GLY A 154 17.53 19.95 2.79
N MET A 155 17.91 18.70 3.00
CA MET A 155 17.02 17.54 3.15
C MET A 155 16.52 17.42 4.60
N LYS A 156 15.66 18.34 5.02
CA LYS A 156 15.21 18.51 6.42
C LYS A 156 14.50 17.27 6.96
N ASP A 157 13.70 16.59 6.14
CA ASP A 157 12.95 15.42 6.59
C ASP A 157 13.87 14.23 6.81
N LYS A 158 14.90 14.06 5.98
CA LYS A 158 15.95 13.06 6.19
C LYS A 158 16.78 13.37 7.44
N GLU A 159 17.18 14.62 7.65
CA GLU A 159 17.88 15.03 8.87
C GLU A 159 17.05 14.65 10.11
N LYS A 160 15.76 14.97 10.12
CA LYS A 160 14.83 14.64 11.19
C LYS A 160 14.68 13.12 11.39
N LEU A 161 14.46 12.37 10.29
CA LEU A 161 14.33 10.92 10.31
C LEU A 161 15.55 10.21 10.89
N PHE A 162 16.73 10.61 10.42
CA PHE A 162 17.99 9.95 10.81
C PHE A 162 18.44 10.25 12.23
N ARG A 163 17.91 11.27 12.88
CA ARG A 163 18.08 11.53 14.31
C ARG A 163 17.67 10.33 15.18
N TYR A 164 16.71 9.52 14.71
CA TYR A 164 16.17 8.35 15.43
C TYR A 164 16.82 7.04 15.01
N ARG A 165 17.78 7.09 14.08
CA ARG A 165 18.44 5.88 13.60
C ARG A 165 19.45 5.34 14.59
N ARG A 166 19.40 4.01 14.82
CA ARG A 166 20.33 3.32 15.73
C ARG A 166 21.60 2.79 15.03
N GLY A 167 21.58 2.67 13.70
CA GLY A 167 22.71 2.15 12.93
C GLY A 167 23.78 3.22 12.72
N SER A 168 25.07 2.82 12.79
CA SER A 168 26.22 3.72 12.67
C SER A 168 26.51 4.20 11.25
N PHE A 169 25.95 3.53 10.23
CA PHE A 169 26.20 3.82 8.82
C PHE A 169 24.93 3.98 8.02
N VAL A 170 24.99 4.86 7.01
CA VAL A 170 23.93 5.16 6.06
C VAL A 170 24.47 5.02 4.64
N ASN A 171 23.77 4.31 3.77
CA ASN A 171 24.08 4.27 2.35
C ASN A 171 23.33 5.38 1.63
N ILE A 172 24.05 6.28 1.00
CA ILE A 172 23.51 7.39 0.22
C ILE A 172 23.86 7.14 -1.24
N TYR A 173 22.95 7.47 -2.14
CA TYR A 173 23.15 7.41 -3.57
C TYR A 173 23.51 8.79 -4.11
N GLU A 174 24.43 8.80 -5.08
CA GLU A 174 24.85 9.99 -5.81
C GLU A 174 24.62 9.74 -7.32
N MET A 175 24.10 10.74 -8.00
CA MET A 175 23.93 10.75 -9.44
C MET A 175 24.38 12.11 -9.98
N ASP A 176 25.62 12.19 -10.49
CA ASP A 176 26.18 13.40 -11.09
C ASP A 176 25.93 14.67 -10.24
N GLY A 177 26.41 14.66 -8.99
CA GLY A 177 26.30 15.78 -8.04
C GLY A 177 24.95 15.92 -7.33
N TYR A 178 23.95 15.11 -7.66
CA TYR A 178 22.69 15.00 -6.93
C TYR A 178 22.79 13.85 -5.92
N TYR A 179 22.49 14.12 -4.65
CA TYR A 179 22.54 13.15 -3.54
C TYR A 179 21.13 12.85 -3.06
N ASP A 180 20.86 11.58 -2.75
CA ASP A 180 19.61 11.17 -2.11
C ASP A 180 19.76 9.87 -1.32
N TYR A 181 18.78 9.61 -0.45
CA TYR A 181 18.67 8.40 0.34
C TYR A 181 17.48 7.56 -0.10
N TYR A 182 17.72 6.26 -0.28
CA TYR A 182 16.68 5.27 -0.50
C TYR A 182 16.89 4.03 0.36
N TYR A 183 15.84 3.54 1.02
CA TYR A 183 15.93 2.39 1.92
C TYR A 183 15.94 1.02 1.22
N GLY A 184 15.91 0.97 -0.10
CA GLY A 184 15.94 -0.23 -0.93
C GLY A 184 17.16 -0.30 -1.84
N TYR A 185 17.07 -1.23 -2.80
CA TYR A 185 18.08 -1.42 -3.84
C TYR A 185 17.85 -0.48 -5.01
N MET A 186 18.93 -0.17 -5.76
CA MET A 186 18.90 0.65 -6.96
C MET A 186 19.50 -0.10 -8.14
N LEU A 187 19.12 0.29 -9.36
CA LEU A 187 19.71 -0.16 -10.61
C LEU A 187 21.15 0.34 -10.74
N PRO A 188 21.98 -0.23 -11.65
CA PRO A 188 23.38 0.19 -11.80
C PRO A 188 23.53 1.64 -12.30
N ASN A 189 22.75 2.02 -13.28
CA ASN A 189 22.80 3.32 -13.93
C ASN A 189 21.44 3.66 -14.58
N ALA A 190 21.27 4.92 -15.00
CA ALA A 190 20.04 5.41 -15.63
C ALA A 190 19.67 4.65 -16.91
N GLY A 191 20.62 4.09 -17.65
CA GLY A 191 20.38 3.32 -18.88
C GLY A 191 19.47 2.09 -18.69
N TYR A 192 19.27 1.65 -17.47
CA TYR A 192 18.30 0.61 -17.10
C TYR A 192 16.87 1.15 -17.00
N VAL A 193 16.67 2.46 -16.78
CA VAL A 193 15.35 3.10 -16.66
C VAL A 193 14.85 3.53 -18.03
N LYS A 194 14.48 2.56 -18.87
CA LYS A 194 14.14 2.79 -20.28
C LYS A 194 12.69 3.22 -20.50
N TRP A 195 11.79 2.77 -19.66
CA TRP A 195 10.34 2.87 -19.85
C TRP A 195 9.73 3.77 -18.77
N PHE A 196 9.45 4.99 -19.15
CA PHE A 196 8.78 5.98 -18.30
C PHE A 196 8.11 7.04 -19.15
N ASP A 197 7.16 7.75 -18.55
CA ASP A 197 6.66 9.02 -19.06
C ASP A 197 6.46 10.00 -17.91
N VAL A 198 6.37 11.29 -18.21
CA VAL A 198 6.11 12.37 -17.26
C VAL A 198 5.04 13.25 -17.84
N ILE A 199 3.95 13.45 -17.12
CA ILE A 199 2.85 14.33 -17.50
C ILE A 199 2.57 15.34 -16.39
N ALA A 200 2.03 16.50 -16.72
CA ALA A 200 1.45 17.41 -15.77
C ALA A 200 0.10 16.85 -15.28
N TYR A 201 -0.17 16.93 -13.99
CA TYR A 201 -1.43 16.52 -13.40
C TYR A 201 -1.74 17.35 -12.17
N GLU A 202 -2.89 18.05 -12.19
CA GLU A 202 -3.29 18.98 -11.13
C GLU A 202 -2.16 19.99 -10.82
N ASP A 203 -1.76 20.12 -9.56
CA ASP A 203 -0.68 21.00 -9.09
C ASP A 203 0.72 20.35 -9.06
N GLY A 204 0.87 19.16 -9.68
CA GLY A 204 2.12 18.38 -9.69
C GLY A 204 2.37 17.61 -10.99
N PHE A 205 3.22 16.62 -10.89
CA PHE A 205 3.62 15.75 -12.00
C PHE A 205 3.31 14.29 -11.68
N MET A 206 2.90 13.54 -12.72
CA MET A 206 2.82 12.08 -12.65
C MET A 206 4.04 11.49 -13.34
N LEU A 207 4.86 10.78 -12.61
CA LEU A 207 5.88 9.88 -13.15
C LEU A 207 5.20 8.54 -13.45
N LEU A 208 4.93 8.26 -14.72
CA LEU A 208 4.30 7.04 -15.19
C LEU A 208 5.35 5.97 -15.44
N LEU A 209 5.11 4.78 -14.91
CA LEU A 209 6.02 3.65 -14.99
C LEU A 209 5.27 2.40 -15.48
N PRO A 210 5.98 1.41 -16.07
CA PRO A 210 5.37 0.15 -16.45
C PRO A 210 4.95 -0.66 -15.21
N ASP A 211 3.92 -1.47 -15.34
CA ASP A 211 3.57 -2.44 -14.31
C ASP A 211 4.42 -3.73 -14.42
N LYS A 212 4.46 -4.52 -13.36
CA LYS A 212 5.25 -5.76 -13.34
C LYS A 212 4.74 -6.85 -14.29
N LYS A 213 3.49 -6.79 -14.77
CA LYS A 213 2.93 -7.76 -15.72
C LYS A 213 3.44 -7.47 -17.13
N ASP A 214 3.64 -6.19 -17.44
CA ASP A 214 4.18 -5.70 -18.71
C ASP A 214 5.25 -4.63 -18.44
N PRO A 215 6.47 -5.03 -18.03
CA PRO A 215 7.50 -4.10 -17.55
C PRO A 215 8.23 -3.33 -18.67
N THR A 216 7.84 -3.54 -19.91
CA THR A 216 8.42 -2.88 -21.10
C THR A 216 7.48 -1.87 -21.76
N HIS A 217 6.26 -1.73 -21.22
CA HIS A 217 5.27 -0.82 -21.78
C HIS A 217 4.65 0.07 -20.71
N VAL A 218 4.69 1.39 -20.94
CA VAL A 218 4.04 2.37 -20.07
C VAL A 218 2.62 2.60 -20.57
N LYS A 219 1.64 2.15 -19.80
CA LYS A 219 0.22 2.35 -20.11
C LYS A 219 -0.15 3.83 -19.98
N PRO A 220 -1.11 4.33 -20.77
CA PRO A 220 -1.68 5.65 -20.57
C PRO A 220 -2.18 5.83 -19.15
N PHE A 221 -2.04 7.04 -18.62
CA PHE A 221 -2.55 7.38 -17.30
C PHE A 221 -4.07 7.28 -17.27
N GLN A 222 -4.59 6.57 -16.27
CA GLN A 222 -6.02 6.50 -16.00
C GLN A 222 -6.33 7.35 -14.77
N GLU A 223 -7.04 8.44 -15.02
CA GLU A 223 -7.45 9.35 -13.96
C GLU A 223 -8.37 8.67 -12.95
N ARG A 224 -8.15 8.96 -11.64
CA ARG A 224 -8.94 8.47 -10.52
C ARG A 224 -9.21 9.64 -9.58
N LYS A 225 -10.26 10.41 -9.91
CA LYS A 225 -10.54 11.70 -9.25
C LYS A 225 -10.92 11.56 -7.78
N LEU A 226 -11.75 10.57 -7.46
CA LEU A 226 -12.19 10.35 -6.09
C LEU A 226 -11.01 9.91 -5.20
N LEU A 227 -10.19 8.99 -5.71
CA LEU A 227 -8.98 8.54 -5.01
C LEU A 227 -7.99 9.69 -4.82
N PHE A 228 -7.74 10.49 -5.88
CA PHE A 228 -6.83 11.63 -5.82
C PHE A 228 -7.27 12.63 -4.75
N ARG A 229 -8.55 13.03 -4.76
CA ARG A 229 -9.11 13.96 -3.78
C ARG A 229 -8.95 13.44 -2.34
N THR A 230 -9.27 12.16 -2.12
CA THR A 230 -9.14 11.54 -0.79
C THR A 230 -7.69 11.52 -0.29
N LEU A 231 -6.73 11.26 -1.19
CA LEU A 231 -5.30 11.29 -0.86
C LEU A 231 -4.82 12.71 -0.57
N LYS A 232 -5.25 13.70 -1.36
CA LYS A 232 -4.93 15.12 -1.11
C LYS A 232 -5.50 15.62 0.21
N GLU A 233 -6.75 15.34 0.53
CA GLU A 233 -7.35 15.67 1.82
C GLU A 233 -6.57 15.07 3.00
N SER A 234 -6.05 13.84 2.82
CA SER A 234 -5.25 13.18 3.85
C SER A 234 -3.86 13.80 4.00
N GLU A 235 -3.26 14.26 2.91
CA GLU A 235 -1.99 15.00 2.91
C GLU A 235 -2.16 16.36 3.60
N GLU A 236 -3.20 17.11 3.24
CA GLU A 236 -3.53 18.42 3.84
C GLU A 236 -3.75 18.29 5.35
N TRP A 237 -4.47 17.27 5.78
CA TRP A 237 -4.63 16.96 7.20
C TRP A 237 -3.27 16.71 7.90
N GLY A 238 -2.37 15.95 7.30
CA GLY A 238 -1.02 15.75 7.84
C GLY A 238 -0.26 17.07 8.03
N LYS A 239 -0.38 17.99 7.06
CA LYS A 239 0.22 19.34 7.15
C LYS A 239 -0.42 20.19 8.28
N GLU A 240 -1.75 20.17 8.39
CA GLU A 240 -2.48 20.94 9.41
C GLU A 240 -2.02 20.55 10.82
N ILE A 241 -1.77 19.27 11.08
CA ILE A 241 -1.29 18.78 12.37
C ILE A 241 0.25 18.74 12.49
N GLY A 242 0.98 19.13 11.43
CA GLY A 242 2.45 19.15 11.40
C GLY A 242 3.12 17.77 11.41
N ILE A 243 2.48 16.74 10.84
CA ILE A 243 3.00 15.36 10.75
C ILE A 243 2.87 14.88 9.30
N GLU A 244 3.89 15.13 8.51
CA GLU A 244 3.96 14.71 7.11
C GLU A 244 4.87 13.49 6.90
N THR A 245 5.81 13.26 7.84
CA THR A 245 6.81 12.18 7.73
C THR A 245 6.95 11.38 9.02
N VAL A 246 7.60 10.22 8.90
CA VAL A 246 7.95 9.39 10.08
C VAL A 246 8.83 10.15 11.07
N GLY A 247 9.70 11.05 10.58
CA GLY A 247 10.50 11.91 11.45
C GLY A 247 9.63 12.81 12.34
N ASP A 248 8.56 13.38 11.78
CA ASP A 248 7.61 14.22 12.55
C ASP A 248 6.85 13.40 13.59
N LEU A 249 6.38 12.20 13.20
CA LEU A 249 5.71 11.27 14.13
C LEU A 249 6.63 10.90 15.30
N ASN A 250 7.89 10.57 15.00
CA ASN A 250 8.87 10.24 16.04
C ASN A 250 9.15 11.42 16.97
N ASP A 251 9.19 12.64 16.45
CA ASP A 251 9.29 13.87 17.26
C ASP A 251 8.11 14.00 18.23
N GLN A 252 6.86 13.74 17.79
CA GLN A 252 5.67 13.77 18.66
C GLN A 252 5.74 12.69 19.75
N ILE A 253 6.17 11.48 19.40
CA ILE A 253 6.35 10.39 20.36
C ILE A 253 7.37 10.79 21.44
N CYS A 254 8.53 11.33 21.04
CA CYS A 254 9.58 11.75 21.98
C CYS A 254 9.18 12.94 22.87
N ARG A 255 8.31 13.81 22.39
CA ARG A 255 7.77 14.93 23.19
C ARG A 255 6.67 14.51 24.16
N GLY A 256 6.22 13.27 24.11
CA GLY A 256 5.12 12.77 24.95
C GLY A 256 3.72 13.21 24.49
N SER A 257 3.58 13.74 23.28
CA SER A 257 2.31 14.26 22.73
C SER A 257 1.48 13.16 22.02
N LEU A 258 1.89 11.91 22.06
CA LEU A 258 1.24 10.83 21.32
C LEU A 258 -0.23 10.63 21.72
N SER A 259 -0.57 10.70 23.02
CA SER A 259 -1.95 10.53 23.48
C SER A 259 -2.88 11.61 22.94
N GLU A 260 -2.42 12.86 22.88
CA GLU A 260 -3.15 13.94 22.26
C GLU A 260 -3.33 13.71 20.76
N LEU A 261 -2.28 13.31 20.04
CA LEU A 261 -2.33 12.96 18.62
C LEU A 261 -3.37 11.87 18.35
N ILE A 262 -3.40 10.82 19.17
CA ILE A 262 -4.40 9.74 19.05
C ILE A 262 -5.80 10.30 19.16
N LEU A 263 -6.10 11.12 20.18
CA LEU A 263 -7.42 11.69 20.38
C LEU A 263 -7.84 12.61 19.23
N VAL A 264 -6.93 13.46 18.74
CA VAL A 264 -7.18 14.36 17.60
C VAL A 264 -7.47 13.55 16.32
N GLN A 265 -6.68 12.51 16.04
CA GLN A 265 -6.88 11.64 14.88
C GLN A 265 -8.21 10.87 14.97
N GLU A 266 -8.56 10.34 16.13
CA GLU A 266 -9.83 9.63 16.32
C GLU A 266 -11.04 10.57 16.19
N ALA A 267 -10.94 11.79 16.71
CA ALA A 267 -11.97 12.80 16.54
C ALA A 267 -12.16 13.18 15.05
N GLN A 268 -11.07 13.33 14.31
CA GLN A 268 -11.11 13.57 12.86
C GLN A 268 -11.78 12.41 12.11
N GLN A 269 -11.47 11.17 12.48
CA GLN A 269 -12.11 9.98 11.90
C GLN A 269 -13.63 9.97 12.19
N GLU A 270 -14.04 10.23 13.44
CA GLU A 270 -15.46 10.29 13.80
C GLU A 270 -16.21 11.40 13.04
N ARG A 271 -15.60 12.57 12.88
CA ARG A 271 -16.17 13.66 12.08
C ARG A 271 -16.42 13.23 10.63
N LYS A 272 -15.43 12.60 9.98
CA LYS A 272 -15.55 12.11 8.60
C LYS A 272 -16.64 11.03 8.46
N ILE A 273 -16.74 10.12 9.42
CA ILE A 273 -17.80 9.09 9.44
C ILE A 273 -19.19 9.75 9.62
N GLY A 274 -19.27 10.77 10.50
CA GLY A 274 -20.50 11.55 10.69
C GLY A 274 -20.93 12.32 9.44
N GLU A 275 -20.00 12.90 8.70
CA GLU A 275 -20.26 13.56 7.41
C GLU A 275 -20.83 12.56 6.37
N ILE A 276 -20.28 11.34 6.30
CA ILE A 276 -20.82 10.27 5.44
C ILE A 276 -22.23 9.85 5.89
N ALA A 277 -22.45 9.64 7.19
CA ALA A 277 -23.75 9.29 7.73
C ALA A 277 -24.81 10.36 7.41
N LYS A 278 -24.43 11.65 7.55
CA LYS A 278 -25.31 12.76 7.18
C LYS A 278 -25.64 12.75 5.69
N SER A 279 -24.65 12.52 4.81
CA SER A 279 -24.87 12.43 3.36
C SER A 279 -25.83 11.30 2.97
N ILE A 280 -25.76 10.16 3.65
CA ILE A 280 -26.69 9.03 3.47
C ILE A 280 -28.12 9.45 3.81
N VAL A 281 -28.31 10.13 4.95
CA VAL A 281 -29.64 10.54 5.41
C VAL A 281 -30.20 11.66 4.54
N ASP A 282 -29.37 12.64 4.16
CA ASP A 282 -29.76 13.79 3.31
C ASP A 282 -30.18 13.35 1.90
N ARG A 283 -29.61 12.25 1.35
CA ARG A 283 -30.02 11.68 0.06
C ARG A 283 -31.48 11.22 0.08
N GLY A 284 -31.95 10.71 1.21
CA GLY A 284 -33.28 10.13 1.33
C GLY A 284 -33.45 8.83 0.55
N GLY A 285 -34.40 7.99 0.94
CA GLY A 285 -34.71 6.74 0.23
C GLY A 285 -33.67 5.61 0.35
N VAL A 286 -32.49 5.87 0.91
CA VAL A 286 -31.42 4.88 1.07
C VAL A 286 -31.87 3.77 2.03
N LYS A 287 -31.78 2.53 1.58
CA LYS A 287 -32.06 1.30 2.34
C LYS A 287 -30.83 0.40 2.47
N PHE A 288 -29.90 0.52 1.54
CA PHE A 288 -28.69 -0.29 1.47
C PHE A 288 -27.44 0.60 1.42
N VAL A 289 -26.62 0.52 2.45
CA VAL A 289 -25.28 1.09 2.44
C VAL A 289 -24.30 -0.01 2.09
N MET A 290 -23.67 0.08 0.92
CA MET A 290 -22.78 -0.94 0.37
C MET A 290 -21.33 -0.51 0.60
N ILE A 291 -20.63 -1.23 1.47
CA ILE A 291 -19.24 -0.90 1.86
C ILE A 291 -18.29 -1.91 1.22
N ALA A 292 -17.40 -1.45 0.34
CA ALA A 292 -16.32 -2.28 -0.18
C ALA A 292 -14.95 -1.69 0.12
N GLY A 293 -13.97 -2.56 0.05
CA GLY A 293 -12.57 -2.18 0.22
C GLY A 293 -11.67 -3.40 0.30
N PRO A 294 -10.38 -3.22 0.09
CA PRO A 294 -9.42 -4.32 0.06
C PRO A 294 -9.27 -4.99 1.43
N SER A 295 -8.62 -6.15 1.44
CA SER A 295 -8.36 -6.89 2.67
C SER A 295 -7.63 -6.01 3.71
N SER A 296 -8.05 -6.13 4.97
CA SER A 296 -7.50 -5.35 6.12
C SER A 296 -7.61 -3.82 5.97
N SER A 297 -8.63 -3.35 5.25
CA SER A 297 -8.95 -1.91 5.19
C SER A 297 -9.73 -1.40 6.40
N GLY A 298 -10.24 -2.27 7.28
CA GLY A 298 -11.03 -1.88 8.45
C GLY A 298 -12.53 -1.75 8.17
N LYS A 299 -13.07 -2.47 7.16
CA LYS A 299 -14.50 -2.44 6.78
C LYS A 299 -15.42 -2.72 7.95
N THR A 300 -15.13 -3.76 8.72
CA THR A 300 -15.99 -4.21 9.82
C THR A 300 -16.09 -3.15 10.92
N SER A 301 -14.97 -2.65 11.41
CA SER A 301 -14.98 -1.56 12.41
C SER A 301 -15.64 -0.29 11.88
N PHE A 302 -15.39 0.05 10.61
CA PHE A 302 -16.02 1.21 9.97
C PHE A 302 -17.54 1.05 9.88
N SER A 303 -18.05 -0.13 9.48
CA SER A 303 -19.50 -0.39 9.38
C SER A 303 -20.21 -0.22 10.72
N HIS A 304 -19.58 -0.66 11.82
CA HIS A 304 -20.08 -0.45 13.17
C HIS A 304 -20.07 1.02 13.59
N ARG A 305 -18.97 1.75 13.34
CA ARG A 305 -18.87 3.18 13.64
C ARG A 305 -19.89 3.99 12.82
N LEU A 306 -20.02 3.70 11.53
CA LEU A 306 -21.04 4.33 10.66
C LEU A 306 -22.46 4.04 11.18
N SER A 307 -22.71 2.80 11.61
CA SER A 307 -24.00 2.43 12.21
C SER A 307 -24.32 3.25 13.47
N ILE A 308 -23.31 3.53 14.31
CA ILE A 308 -23.49 4.41 15.47
C ILE A 308 -23.87 5.83 15.02
N GLN A 309 -23.18 6.39 14.03
CA GLN A 309 -23.49 7.72 13.50
C GLN A 309 -24.88 7.79 12.87
N LEU A 310 -25.30 6.76 12.11
CA LEU A 310 -26.67 6.68 11.57
C LEU A 310 -27.75 6.64 12.66
N LYS A 311 -27.48 5.96 13.80
CA LYS A 311 -28.39 5.97 14.97
C LYS A 311 -28.55 7.38 15.56
N THR A 312 -27.49 8.17 15.63
CA THR A 312 -27.58 9.56 16.13
C THR A 312 -28.44 10.46 15.23
N LEU A 313 -28.63 10.04 13.97
CA LEU A 313 -29.48 10.71 12.97
C LEU A 313 -30.87 10.09 12.86
N GLY A 314 -31.29 9.25 13.82
CA GLY A 314 -32.62 8.68 13.91
C GLY A 314 -32.87 7.48 12.99
N LYS A 315 -31.81 6.84 12.46
CA LYS A 315 -31.92 5.62 11.66
C LYS A 315 -31.68 4.36 12.49
N THR A 316 -32.18 3.23 12.02
CA THR A 316 -31.97 1.91 12.62
C THR A 316 -31.07 1.06 11.71
N PRO A 317 -29.74 1.14 11.84
CA PRO A 317 -28.84 0.40 11.00
C PRO A 317 -28.70 -1.06 11.43
N HIS A 318 -28.59 -1.96 10.43
CA HIS A 318 -28.35 -3.38 10.60
C HIS A 318 -27.07 -3.77 9.85
N PRO A 319 -25.93 -3.94 10.54
CA PRO A 319 -24.70 -4.45 9.93
C PRO A 319 -24.90 -5.89 9.41
N ILE A 320 -24.42 -6.15 8.19
CA ILE A 320 -24.45 -7.46 7.53
C ILE A 320 -23.11 -7.67 6.81
N ALA A 321 -22.52 -8.84 7.00
CA ALA A 321 -21.35 -9.24 6.23
C ALA A 321 -21.79 -9.93 4.93
N LEU A 322 -21.30 -9.47 3.79
CA LEU A 322 -21.53 -10.12 2.50
C LEU A 322 -20.94 -11.54 2.47
N ASP A 323 -19.89 -11.76 3.27
CA ASP A 323 -19.26 -13.08 3.45
C ASP A 323 -20.22 -14.13 4.04
N ASP A 324 -21.30 -13.74 4.71
CA ASP A 324 -22.35 -14.66 5.17
C ASP A 324 -23.09 -15.33 4.01
N TYR A 325 -22.99 -14.78 2.81
CA TYR A 325 -23.56 -15.33 1.58
C TYR A 325 -22.58 -16.17 0.76
N PHE A 326 -21.41 -16.53 1.29
CA PHE A 326 -20.53 -17.47 0.60
C PHE A 326 -21.25 -18.79 0.27
N VAL A 327 -20.99 -19.34 -0.89
CA VAL A 327 -21.36 -20.71 -1.22
C VAL A 327 -20.60 -21.69 -0.32
N ASN A 328 -21.13 -22.89 -0.10
CA ASN A 328 -20.39 -23.89 0.67
C ASN A 328 -19.00 -24.11 0.04
N ARG A 329 -17.99 -24.33 0.87
CA ARG A 329 -16.57 -24.41 0.44
C ARG A 329 -16.35 -25.38 -0.72
N GLU A 330 -17.08 -26.49 -0.78
CA GLU A 330 -17.00 -27.48 -1.84
C GLU A 330 -17.40 -26.92 -3.22
N PHE A 331 -18.20 -25.83 -3.26
CA PHE A 331 -18.63 -25.14 -4.48
C PHE A 331 -17.85 -23.87 -4.78
N THR A 332 -16.90 -23.48 -3.91
CA THR A 332 -16.06 -22.30 -4.14
C THR A 332 -15.16 -22.57 -5.37
N PRO A 333 -15.11 -21.66 -6.36
CA PRO A 333 -14.22 -21.77 -7.49
C PRO A 333 -12.74 -21.92 -7.07
N ARG A 334 -11.95 -22.57 -7.93
CA ARG A 334 -10.51 -22.68 -7.71
C ARG A 334 -9.75 -21.73 -8.62
N ASP A 335 -8.63 -21.22 -8.13
CA ASP A 335 -7.71 -20.40 -8.91
C ASP A 335 -6.81 -21.26 -9.84
N GLU A 336 -5.91 -20.61 -10.58
CA GLU A 336 -4.97 -21.25 -11.52
C GLU A 336 -4.02 -22.25 -10.85
N ASN A 337 -3.82 -22.14 -9.53
CA ASN A 337 -2.98 -23.03 -8.73
C ASN A 337 -3.77 -24.20 -8.12
N GLY A 338 -5.09 -24.21 -8.29
CA GLY A 338 -5.99 -25.22 -7.70
C GLY A 338 -6.46 -24.90 -6.28
N ASP A 339 -6.12 -23.73 -5.73
CA ASP A 339 -6.56 -23.27 -4.43
C ASP A 339 -7.97 -22.63 -4.49
N TYR A 340 -8.70 -22.66 -3.38
CA TYR A 340 -10.01 -22.01 -3.32
C TYR A 340 -9.89 -20.50 -3.50
N ASN A 341 -10.59 -19.95 -4.50
CA ASN A 341 -10.63 -18.54 -4.79
C ASN A 341 -11.80 -17.86 -4.09
N PHE A 342 -11.61 -17.41 -2.87
CA PHE A 342 -12.61 -16.66 -2.10
C PHE A 342 -12.72 -15.19 -2.52
N GLU A 343 -11.82 -14.70 -3.37
CA GLU A 343 -11.79 -13.31 -3.82
C GLU A 343 -12.62 -13.08 -5.11
N CYS A 344 -13.14 -14.14 -5.74
CA CYS A 344 -14.00 -14.02 -6.92
C CYS A 344 -15.47 -13.84 -6.54
N LEU A 345 -16.26 -13.22 -7.44
CA LEU A 345 -17.67 -12.97 -7.19
C LEU A 345 -18.50 -14.26 -7.07
N GLU A 346 -18.11 -15.30 -7.82
CA GLU A 346 -18.74 -16.61 -7.86
C GLU A 346 -18.61 -17.39 -6.54
N ALA A 347 -17.74 -16.92 -5.63
CA ALA A 347 -17.69 -17.44 -4.26
C ALA A 347 -18.90 -17.01 -3.43
N ILE A 348 -19.66 -16.00 -3.87
CA ILE A 348 -20.87 -15.49 -3.22
C ILE A 348 -22.11 -16.02 -3.95
N ASP A 349 -23.12 -16.45 -3.20
CA ASP A 349 -24.46 -16.74 -3.73
C ASP A 349 -25.20 -15.43 -4.01
N VAL A 350 -24.81 -14.79 -5.12
CA VAL A 350 -25.37 -13.49 -5.53
C VAL A 350 -26.89 -13.55 -5.73
N LYS A 351 -27.40 -14.70 -6.19
CA LYS A 351 -28.86 -14.87 -6.39
C LYS A 351 -29.57 -14.83 -5.05
N GLN A 352 -29.15 -15.64 -4.08
CA GLN A 352 -29.77 -15.67 -2.76
C GLN A 352 -29.69 -14.31 -2.07
N PHE A 353 -28.52 -13.61 -2.22
CA PHE A 353 -28.39 -12.26 -1.70
C PHE A 353 -29.44 -11.31 -2.28
N ASN A 354 -29.60 -11.25 -3.60
CA ASN A 354 -30.61 -10.38 -4.22
C ASN A 354 -32.04 -10.77 -3.84
N ASP A 355 -32.36 -12.05 -3.81
CA ASP A 355 -33.69 -12.54 -3.42
C ASP A 355 -34.04 -12.09 -1.98
N ASP A 356 -33.09 -12.25 -1.03
CA ASP A 356 -33.29 -11.82 0.36
C ASP A 356 -33.41 -10.30 0.49
N MET A 357 -32.56 -9.55 -0.19
CA MET A 357 -32.58 -8.08 -0.13
C MET A 357 -33.85 -7.50 -0.77
N CYS A 358 -34.31 -8.04 -1.90
CA CYS A 358 -35.58 -7.62 -2.52
C CYS A 358 -36.78 -7.89 -1.61
N ARG A 359 -36.83 -9.04 -0.95
CA ARG A 359 -37.91 -9.39 0.02
C ARG A 359 -37.88 -8.45 1.23
N LEU A 360 -36.70 -8.14 1.75
CA LEU A 360 -36.54 -7.16 2.83
C LEU A 360 -37.00 -5.75 2.40
N LEU A 361 -36.70 -5.35 1.16
CA LEU A 361 -37.09 -4.04 0.62
C LEU A 361 -38.60 -3.83 0.58
N VAL A 362 -39.35 -4.89 0.31
CA VAL A 362 -40.84 -4.85 0.34
C VAL A 362 -41.41 -5.11 1.72
N GLY A 363 -40.58 -5.20 2.76
CA GLY A 363 -40.99 -5.32 4.16
C GLY A 363 -41.33 -6.76 4.60
N GLU A 364 -40.93 -7.79 3.84
CA GLU A 364 -41.04 -9.18 4.27
C GLU A 364 -40.06 -9.50 5.41
N ARG A 365 -40.46 -10.50 6.21
CA ARG A 365 -39.57 -11.08 7.22
C ARG A 365 -38.71 -12.17 6.59
N VAL A 366 -37.37 -12.00 6.60
CA VAL A 366 -36.43 -12.91 5.96
C VAL A 366 -35.43 -13.43 7.00
N GLU A 367 -35.16 -14.74 6.95
CA GLU A 367 -34.06 -15.33 7.72
C GLU A 367 -32.76 -15.20 6.93
N LEU A 368 -31.79 -14.44 7.48
CA LEU A 368 -30.47 -14.22 6.85
C LEU A 368 -29.52 -15.38 7.19
N PRO A 369 -28.69 -15.82 6.23
CA PRO A 369 -27.69 -16.84 6.46
C PRO A 369 -26.57 -16.33 7.37
N SER A 370 -25.73 -17.25 7.83
CA SER A 370 -24.43 -17.00 8.44
C SER A 370 -23.44 -18.03 7.92
N PHE A 371 -22.23 -17.60 7.55
CA PHE A 371 -21.21 -18.50 7.06
C PHE A 371 -20.27 -18.96 8.16
N ASN A 372 -20.17 -20.27 8.35
CA ASN A 372 -19.26 -20.87 9.32
C ASN A 372 -17.90 -21.17 8.65
N PHE A 373 -16.91 -20.31 8.87
CA PHE A 373 -15.58 -20.44 8.28
C PHE A 373 -14.83 -21.72 8.70
N LYS A 374 -15.14 -22.30 9.86
CA LYS A 374 -14.52 -23.56 10.31
C LYS A 374 -15.04 -24.75 9.53
N SER A 375 -16.37 -24.88 9.44
CA SER A 375 -17.02 -25.97 8.68
C SER A 375 -17.03 -25.73 7.17
N GLY A 376 -16.90 -24.48 6.72
CA GLY A 376 -17.02 -24.06 5.32
C GLY A 376 -18.44 -24.17 4.79
N LYS A 377 -19.45 -24.01 5.65
CA LYS A 377 -20.86 -24.15 5.30
C LYS A 377 -21.66 -22.92 5.70
N ARG A 378 -22.68 -22.63 4.90
CA ARG A 378 -23.71 -21.65 5.21
C ARG A 378 -24.75 -22.28 6.14
N GLU A 379 -25.12 -21.57 7.17
CA GLU A 379 -26.02 -22.01 8.24
C GLU A 379 -27.14 -20.98 8.46
N TYR A 380 -28.34 -21.45 8.81
CA TYR A 380 -29.45 -20.60 9.24
C TYR A 380 -29.67 -20.81 10.73
N LYS A 381 -29.56 -19.71 11.51
CA LYS A 381 -29.56 -19.76 12.99
C LYS A 381 -30.67 -18.92 13.62
N GLY A 382 -31.74 -18.66 12.88
CA GLY A 382 -32.87 -17.84 13.35
C GLY A 382 -32.57 -16.33 13.30
N ASN A 383 -31.65 -15.87 12.46
CA ASN A 383 -31.37 -14.46 12.28
C ASN A 383 -32.40 -13.81 11.35
N PHE A 384 -33.58 -13.56 11.87
CA PHE A 384 -34.67 -12.93 11.11
C PHE A 384 -34.53 -11.42 11.09
N LYS A 385 -34.71 -10.82 9.91
CA LYS A 385 -34.81 -9.38 9.69
C LYS A 385 -36.11 -9.03 8.98
N GLN A 386 -36.62 -7.84 9.27
CA GLN A 386 -37.74 -7.21 8.57
C GLN A 386 -37.48 -5.70 8.60
N LEU A 387 -37.52 -5.02 7.46
CA LEU A 387 -37.22 -3.61 7.37
C LEU A 387 -38.44 -2.74 7.61
N GLY A 388 -38.32 -1.79 8.52
CA GLY A 388 -39.24 -0.68 8.70
C GLY A 388 -38.83 0.57 7.91
N LYS A 389 -39.54 1.67 8.16
CA LYS A 389 -39.33 2.95 7.45
C LYS A 389 -37.91 3.50 7.63
N ASP A 390 -37.40 3.46 8.85
CA ASP A 390 -36.10 4.08 9.20
C ASP A 390 -34.95 3.06 9.29
N ASP A 391 -35.20 1.79 8.92
CA ASP A 391 -34.19 0.76 8.88
C ASP A 391 -33.29 0.90 7.65
N ILE A 392 -31.99 0.70 7.84
CA ILE A 392 -30.95 0.70 6.81
C ILE A 392 -30.08 -0.54 7.00
N LEU A 393 -29.85 -1.32 5.95
CA LEU A 393 -28.86 -2.39 5.94
C LEU A 393 -27.49 -1.82 5.62
N VAL A 394 -26.52 -2.07 6.49
CA VAL A 394 -25.11 -1.67 6.32
C VAL A 394 -24.33 -2.92 5.94
N ILE A 395 -24.12 -3.11 4.64
CA ILE A 395 -23.60 -4.35 4.05
C ILE A 395 -22.12 -4.14 3.73
N GLU A 396 -21.25 -4.94 4.34
CA GLU A 396 -19.81 -4.85 4.09
C GLU A 396 -19.28 -6.13 3.42
N GLY A 397 -18.38 -5.96 2.47
CA GLY A 397 -17.68 -7.05 1.80
C GLY A 397 -16.85 -6.57 0.63
N ILE A 398 -15.96 -7.43 0.14
CA ILE A 398 -15.05 -7.06 -0.96
C ILE A 398 -15.77 -6.72 -2.27
N HIS A 399 -16.95 -7.32 -2.51
CA HIS A 399 -17.77 -7.12 -3.70
C HIS A 399 -18.90 -6.09 -3.52
N GLY A 400 -18.91 -5.32 -2.43
CA GLY A 400 -19.99 -4.37 -2.12
C GLY A 400 -20.22 -3.28 -3.17
N LEU A 401 -19.22 -2.93 -3.99
CA LEU A 401 -19.32 -1.94 -5.07
C LEU A 401 -19.56 -2.56 -6.46
N ASN A 402 -19.48 -3.88 -6.59
CA ASN A 402 -19.71 -4.53 -7.87
C ASN A 402 -21.23 -4.59 -8.16
N GLU A 403 -21.66 -3.93 -9.23
CA GLU A 403 -23.08 -3.90 -9.63
C GLU A 403 -23.71 -5.30 -9.80
N LYS A 404 -22.91 -6.28 -10.21
CA LYS A 404 -23.38 -7.66 -10.31
C LYS A 404 -23.77 -8.24 -8.96
N THR A 405 -23.23 -7.74 -7.85
CA THR A 405 -23.58 -8.20 -6.49
C THR A 405 -24.99 -7.81 -6.11
N SER A 406 -25.45 -6.63 -6.50
CA SER A 406 -26.73 -6.03 -6.11
C SER A 406 -27.60 -5.66 -7.33
N TYR A 407 -27.57 -6.49 -8.37
CA TYR A 407 -28.16 -6.20 -9.67
C TYR A 407 -29.68 -6.01 -9.64
N ALA A 408 -30.38 -6.62 -8.68
CA ALA A 408 -31.83 -6.53 -8.55
C ALA A 408 -32.29 -5.37 -7.66
N LEU A 409 -31.38 -4.67 -6.99
CA LEU A 409 -31.72 -3.58 -6.09
C LEU A 409 -31.78 -2.24 -6.84
N PRO A 410 -32.80 -1.40 -6.60
CA PRO A 410 -32.87 -0.07 -7.20
C PRO A 410 -31.68 0.78 -6.83
N GLU A 411 -31.10 1.49 -7.81
CA GLU A 411 -29.89 2.30 -7.61
C GLU A 411 -30.12 3.42 -6.59
N GLU A 412 -31.30 4.05 -6.61
CA GLU A 412 -31.69 5.11 -5.68
C GLU A 412 -31.80 4.63 -4.22
N SER A 413 -31.94 3.32 -4.00
CA SER A 413 -31.98 2.72 -2.66
C SER A 413 -30.58 2.41 -2.10
N LYS A 414 -29.53 2.55 -2.91
CA LYS A 414 -28.14 2.23 -2.56
C LYS A 414 -27.32 3.48 -2.22
N TYR A 415 -26.37 3.33 -1.32
CA TYR A 415 -25.29 4.29 -1.09
C TYR A 415 -23.97 3.53 -0.99
N LYS A 416 -23.04 3.83 -1.87
CA LYS A 416 -21.81 3.07 -2.07
C LYS A 416 -20.62 3.76 -1.40
N ILE A 417 -19.88 3.01 -0.58
CA ILE A 417 -18.70 3.53 0.14
C ILE A 417 -17.50 2.65 -0.16
N TYR A 418 -16.43 3.28 -0.65
CA TYR A 418 -15.12 2.63 -0.75
C TYR A 418 -14.27 2.98 0.47
N ILE A 419 -13.73 1.97 1.17
CA ILE A 419 -12.83 2.15 2.30
C ILE A 419 -11.46 1.53 2.02
N SER A 420 -10.39 2.28 2.23
CA SER A 420 -9.02 1.77 2.12
C SER A 420 -8.11 2.43 3.14
N ALA A 421 -7.05 1.72 3.55
CA ALA A 421 -6.00 2.28 4.39
C ALA A 421 -4.95 2.97 3.50
N LEU A 422 -5.26 4.16 3.03
CA LEU A 422 -4.39 4.97 2.17
C LEU A 422 -3.36 5.69 3.04
N THR A 423 -2.10 5.23 2.98
CA THR A 423 -1.02 5.80 3.80
C THR A 423 -0.87 7.30 3.54
N ASN A 424 -0.88 8.09 4.60
CA ASN A 424 -0.91 9.55 4.60
C ASN A 424 0.36 10.20 5.17
N ILE A 425 1.36 9.41 5.57
CA ILE A 425 2.70 9.88 5.91
C ILE A 425 3.73 9.15 5.05
N ASN A 426 4.86 9.79 4.83
CA ASN A 426 6.00 9.23 4.12
C ASN A 426 7.15 8.94 5.09
N ILE A 427 8.12 8.11 4.69
CA ILE A 427 9.35 7.92 5.46
C ILE A 427 10.10 9.26 5.52
N ASP A 428 10.28 9.88 4.36
CA ASP A 428 10.83 11.22 4.14
C ASP A 428 10.25 11.81 2.84
N GLU A 429 10.71 12.99 2.41
CA GLU A 429 10.19 13.72 1.24
C GLU A 429 10.18 12.91 -0.06
N HIS A 430 11.07 11.91 -0.21
CA HIS A 430 11.21 11.13 -1.45
C HIS A 430 10.90 9.64 -1.28
N ASN A 431 10.78 9.15 -0.05
CA ASN A 431 10.51 7.75 0.26
C ASN A 431 9.08 7.56 0.75
N ARG A 432 8.20 7.19 -0.18
CA ARG A 432 6.80 6.91 0.10
C ARG A 432 6.62 5.57 0.83
N ILE A 433 5.63 5.51 1.70
CA ILE A 433 5.17 4.25 2.31
C ILE A 433 4.10 3.62 1.42
N PRO A 434 4.32 2.41 0.90
CA PRO A 434 3.29 1.72 0.13
C PRO A 434 2.06 1.37 0.98
N THR A 435 0.88 1.68 0.49
CA THR A 435 -0.41 1.32 1.13
C THR A 435 -0.51 -0.19 1.42
N THR A 436 0.10 -1.00 0.56
CA THR A 436 0.16 -2.46 0.71
C THR A 436 0.90 -2.91 1.95
N ASP A 437 1.93 -2.19 2.39
CA ASP A 437 2.76 -2.57 3.54
C ASP A 437 1.96 -2.45 4.85
N GLY A 438 1.25 -1.35 5.04
CA GLY A 438 0.37 -1.17 6.22
C GLY A 438 -0.72 -2.24 6.27
N ARG A 439 -1.37 -2.54 5.14
CA ARG A 439 -2.42 -3.56 5.09
C ARG A 439 -1.89 -4.99 5.29
N LEU A 440 -0.69 -5.28 4.79
CA LEU A 440 -0.04 -6.57 5.04
C LEU A 440 0.26 -6.75 6.52
N LEU A 441 0.79 -5.73 7.19
CA LEU A 441 1.04 -5.74 8.63
C LEU A 441 -0.26 -5.88 9.43
N ARG A 442 -1.31 -5.14 9.10
CA ARG A 442 -2.65 -5.29 9.70
C ARG A 442 -3.16 -6.73 9.58
N ARG A 443 -3.11 -7.30 8.37
CA ARG A 443 -3.56 -8.67 8.11
C ARG A 443 -2.75 -9.68 8.91
N MET A 444 -1.44 -9.58 8.89
CA MET A 444 -0.53 -10.49 9.60
C MET A 444 -0.83 -10.53 11.10
N ILE A 445 -0.99 -9.37 11.72
CA ILE A 445 -1.28 -9.26 13.16
C ILE A 445 -2.66 -9.84 13.48
N ARG A 446 -3.69 -9.47 12.71
CA ARG A 446 -5.06 -9.99 12.89
C ARG A 446 -5.10 -11.50 12.70
N ASP A 447 -4.55 -12.01 11.61
CA ASP A 447 -4.64 -13.42 11.25
C ASP A 447 -3.86 -14.31 12.24
N ALA A 448 -2.73 -13.84 12.76
CA ALA A 448 -2.02 -14.51 13.84
C ALA A 448 -2.85 -14.57 15.14
N ARG A 449 -3.58 -13.50 15.47
CA ARG A 449 -4.39 -13.40 16.68
C ARG A 449 -5.70 -14.19 16.60
N THR A 450 -6.40 -14.15 15.45
CA THR A 450 -7.80 -14.61 15.36
C THR A 450 -8.00 -15.82 14.45
N ARG A 451 -7.08 -16.07 13.50
CA ARG A 451 -7.24 -17.09 12.46
C ARG A 451 -6.20 -18.21 12.53
N GLY A 452 -5.23 -18.11 13.43
CA GLY A 452 -4.16 -19.09 13.60
C GLY A 452 -3.16 -19.14 12.43
N ALA A 453 -3.15 -18.13 11.54
CA ALA A 453 -2.22 -18.05 10.43
C ALA A 453 -0.98 -17.23 10.80
N GLY A 454 0.20 -17.83 10.73
CA GLY A 454 1.47 -17.15 11.01
C GLY A 454 1.88 -16.14 9.93
N ALA A 455 2.91 -15.34 10.22
CA ALA A 455 3.42 -14.33 9.30
C ALA A 455 3.85 -14.90 7.94
N ARG A 456 4.52 -16.06 7.94
CA ARG A 456 4.94 -16.76 6.74
C ARG A 456 3.75 -17.03 5.81
N GLN A 457 2.71 -17.68 6.33
CA GLN A 457 1.51 -18.00 5.55
C GLN A 457 0.81 -16.74 5.03
N THR A 458 0.77 -15.67 5.81
CA THR A 458 0.17 -14.40 5.39
C THR A 458 0.96 -13.76 4.24
N ILE A 459 2.29 -13.81 4.27
CA ILE A 459 3.15 -13.27 3.19
C ILE A 459 2.99 -14.12 1.92
N ASP A 460 2.99 -15.44 2.04
CA ASP A 460 2.81 -16.38 0.92
C ASP A 460 1.49 -16.11 0.19
N MET A 461 0.38 -16.01 0.92
CA MET A 461 -0.94 -15.75 0.37
C MET A 461 -1.11 -14.33 -0.18
N TRP A 462 -0.23 -13.36 0.18
CA TRP A 462 -0.44 -11.95 -0.14
C TRP A 462 -0.52 -11.67 -1.64
N GLY A 463 0.26 -12.39 -2.44
CA GLY A 463 0.21 -12.28 -3.90
C GLY A 463 -1.16 -12.62 -4.50
N SER A 464 -1.81 -13.67 -4.01
CA SER A 464 -3.16 -14.08 -4.42
C SER A 464 -4.20 -13.04 -4.02
N VAL A 465 -4.15 -12.56 -2.76
CA VAL A 465 -5.04 -11.48 -2.28
C VAL A 465 -4.93 -10.23 -3.17
N ARG A 466 -3.70 -9.83 -3.51
CA ARG A 466 -3.47 -8.66 -4.38
C ARG A 466 -4.07 -8.84 -5.79
N ARG A 467 -3.94 -10.02 -6.38
CA ARG A 467 -4.59 -10.31 -7.68
C ARG A 467 -6.10 -10.21 -7.59
N GLY A 468 -6.71 -10.75 -6.53
CA GLY A 468 -8.14 -10.63 -6.29
C GLY A 468 -8.60 -9.17 -6.15
N GLU A 469 -7.86 -8.34 -5.41
CA GLU A 469 -8.15 -6.91 -5.26
C GLU A 469 -8.09 -6.15 -6.60
N GLU A 470 -7.05 -6.43 -7.42
CA GLU A 470 -6.88 -5.81 -8.74
C GLU A 470 -8.01 -6.16 -9.71
N GLN A 471 -8.56 -7.37 -9.60
CA GLN A 471 -9.61 -7.86 -10.48
C GLN A 471 -11.02 -7.47 -10.01
N ASN A 472 -11.26 -7.49 -8.70
CA ASN A 472 -12.62 -7.49 -8.16
C ASN A 472 -12.96 -6.26 -7.31
N ILE A 473 -11.98 -5.41 -6.94
CA ILE A 473 -12.23 -4.28 -6.05
C ILE A 473 -11.83 -2.95 -6.69
N PHE A 474 -10.57 -2.82 -7.13
CA PHE A 474 -10.06 -1.54 -7.66
C PHE A 474 -10.75 -1.03 -8.94
N PRO A 475 -11.29 -1.89 -9.84
CA PRO A 475 -12.05 -1.39 -10.97
C PRO A 475 -13.29 -0.59 -10.60
N PHE A 476 -13.89 -0.86 -9.43
CA PHE A 476 -15.15 -0.25 -8.98
C PHE A 476 -14.97 0.88 -7.95
N GLN A 477 -13.74 1.22 -7.58
CA GLN A 477 -13.50 2.19 -6.48
C GLN A 477 -13.95 3.62 -6.80
N GLU A 478 -13.96 4.01 -8.09
CA GLU A 478 -14.43 5.33 -8.52
C GLU A 478 -15.95 5.42 -8.66
N ASP A 479 -16.67 4.28 -8.60
CA ASP A 479 -18.14 4.22 -8.64
C ASP A 479 -18.76 4.47 -7.24
N ALA A 480 -17.94 4.73 -6.22
CA ALA A 480 -18.41 5.00 -4.88
C ALA A 480 -18.98 6.42 -4.75
N ASP A 481 -20.05 6.56 -3.96
CA ASP A 481 -20.61 7.86 -3.55
C ASP A 481 -19.69 8.59 -2.56
N ALA A 482 -18.97 7.82 -1.73
CA ALA A 482 -18.00 8.34 -0.78
C ALA A 482 -16.78 7.42 -0.68
N MET A 483 -15.61 8.01 -0.43
CA MET A 483 -14.39 7.27 -0.14
C MET A 483 -13.89 7.65 1.26
N PHE A 484 -13.54 6.62 2.05
CA PHE A 484 -13.04 6.80 3.41
C PHE A 484 -11.62 6.27 3.55
N ASN A 485 -10.70 7.12 4.01
CA ASN A 485 -9.35 6.68 4.37
C ASN A 485 -9.32 6.20 5.82
N SER A 486 -9.08 4.91 6.01
CA SER A 486 -9.06 4.25 7.32
C SER A 486 -7.70 4.25 8.01
N VAL A 487 -6.67 4.85 7.40
CA VAL A 487 -5.34 4.88 8.00
C VAL A 487 -5.31 5.86 9.19
N LEU A 488 -4.51 5.50 10.19
CA LEU A 488 -4.22 6.37 11.34
C LEU A 488 -2.73 6.72 11.30
N ILE A 489 -2.42 8.00 11.44
CA ILE A 489 -1.03 8.50 11.32
C ILE A 489 -0.07 7.75 12.25
N TYR A 490 -0.49 7.44 13.47
CA TYR A 490 0.31 6.75 14.48
C TYR A 490 0.33 5.22 14.34
N GLU A 491 -0.46 4.67 13.44
CA GLU A 491 -0.76 3.22 13.41
C GLU A 491 0.47 2.33 13.27
N LEU A 492 1.39 2.68 12.34
CA LEU A 492 2.58 1.86 12.11
C LEU A 492 3.51 1.81 13.33
N ALA A 493 3.53 2.87 14.15
CA ALA A 493 4.26 2.86 15.42
C ALA A 493 3.65 1.87 16.44
N VAL A 494 2.32 1.72 16.43
CA VAL A 494 1.61 0.72 17.25
C VAL A 494 1.82 -0.68 16.68
N LEU A 495 1.58 -0.88 15.37
CA LEU A 495 1.67 -2.18 14.72
C LEU A 495 3.06 -2.80 14.81
N LYS A 496 4.11 -1.99 14.86
CA LYS A 496 5.50 -2.44 14.96
C LYS A 496 5.71 -3.47 16.05
N GLN A 497 5.21 -3.24 17.27
CA GLN A 497 5.42 -4.13 18.41
C GLN A 497 4.77 -5.50 18.23
N PHE A 498 3.68 -5.56 17.48
CA PHE A 498 2.98 -6.81 17.19
C PHE A 498 3.58 -7.54 15.97
N ALA A 499 4.04 -6.78 14.98
CA ALA A 499 4.54 -7.33 13.72
C ALA A 499 5.97 -7.87 13.82
N GLU A 500 6.88 -7.16 14.52
CA GLU A 500 8.30 -7.57 14.60
C GLU A 500 8.48 -9.00 15.13
N PRO A 501 7.85 -9.42 16.26
CA PRO A 501 7.97 -10.80 16.74
C PRO A 501 7.49 -11.85 15.73
N LEU A 502 6.43 -11.55 14.96
CA LEU A 502 5.89 -12.45 13.94
C LEU A 502 6.83 -12.56 12.73
N LEU A 503 7.44 -11.45 12.31
CA LEU A 503 8.38 -11.42 11.20
C LEU A 503 9.71 -12.12 11.53
N PHE A 504 10.17 -12.06 12.79
CA PHE A 504 11.38 -12.74 13.24
C PHE A 504 11.23 -14.27 13.32
N GLN A 505 10.00 -14.81 13.24
CA GLN A 505 9.77 -16.26 13.19
C GLN A 505 10.10 -16.87 11.83
N ILE A 506 10.30 -16.04 10.78
CA ILE A 506 10.59 -16.51 9.43
C ILE A 506 12.10 -16.70 9.28
N ASP A 507 12.52 -17.96 9.04
CA ASP A 507 13.91 -18.35 8.96
C ASP A 507 14.58 -18.02 7.62
N LYS A 508 15.94 -17.92 7.68
CA LYS A 508 16.77 -17.62 6.53
C LYS A 508 16.81 -18.77 5.51
N GLY A 509 16.02 -19.16 4.85
CA GLY A 509 15.95 -20.26 3.85
C GLY A 509 14.56 -20.40 3.32
N GLU A 510 13.62 -19.72 3.98
CA GLU A 510 12.24 -19.68 3.55
C GLU A 510 12.04 -18.60 2.45
N PRO A 511 11.20 -18.84 1.46
CA PRO A 511 10.95 -17.88 0.36
C PRO A 511 10.51 -16.51 0.84
N GLU A 512 9.72 -16.46 1.92
CA GLU A 512 9.14 -15.25 2.51
C GLU A 512 10.15 -14.41 3.31
N TYR A 513 11.35 -14.95 3.56
CA TYR A 513 12.39 -14.27 4.35
C TYR A 513 12.78 -12.91 3.78
N TYR A 514 12.84 -12.75 2.45
CA TYR A 514 13.20 -11.47 1.83
C TYR A 514 12.18 -10.38 2.15
N GLU A 515 10.89 -10.71 2.08
CA GLU A 515 9.83 -9.76 2.38
C GLU A 515 9.76 -9.48 3.89
N ALA A 516 9.91 -10.49 4.74
CA ALA A 516 10.01 -10.32 6.19
C ALA A 516 11.16 -9.38 6.56
N LYS A 517 12.34 -9.59 5.96
CA LYS A 517 13.51 -8.74 6.19
C LYS A 517 13.33 -7.32 5.70
N ARG A 518 12.61 -7.13 4.58
CA ARG A 518 12.26 -5.81 4.06
C ARG A 518 11.32 -5.07 5.01
N LEU A 519 10.29 -5.75 5.52
CA LEU A 519 9.33 -5.18 6.47
C LEU A 519 9.98 -4.85 7.80
N LEU A 520 10.85 -5.72 8.34
CA LEU A 520 11.64 -5.42 9.55
C LEU A 520 12.48 -4.15 9.37
N LYS A 521 13.20 -4.03 8.23
CA LYS A 521 13.97 -2.83 7.92
C LYS A 521 13.10 -1.57 7.77
N PHE A 522 11.91 -1.72 7.23
CA PHE A 522 10.93 -0.63 7.14
C PHE A 522 10.46 -0.19 8.53
N LEU A 523 10.14 -1.13 9.41
CA LEU A 523 9.69 -0.83 10.78
C LEU A 523 10.80 -0.20 11.66
N GLU A 524 12.08 -0.35 11.32
CA GLU A 524 13.19 0.30 12.04
C GLU A 524 13.10 1.84 12.05
N TYR A 525 12.38 2.46 11.10
CA TYR A 525 12.22 3.92 11.05
C TYR A 525 11.26 4.46 12.11
N PHE A 526 10.38 3.63 12.62
CA PHE A 526 9.36 4.01 13.60
C PHE A 526 9.83 3.77 15.03
N LEU A 527 9.56 4.71 15.91
CA LEU A 527 9.56 4.44 17.34
C LEU A 527 8.31 3.64 17.70
N GLY A 528 8.48 2.50 18.37
CA GLY A 528 7.36 1.65 18.78
C GLY A 528 6.63 2.25 19.99
N VAL A 529 5.29 2.16 19.97
CA VAL A 529 4.42 2.64 21.05
C VAL A 529 3.42 1.57 21.44
N THR A 530 2.97 1.58 22.72
CA THR A 530 1.98 0.63 23.21
C THR A 530 0.58 0.93 22.67
N SER A 531 -0.30 -0.06 22.72
CA SER A 531 -1.71 0.10 22.32
C SER A 531 -2.61 0.62 23.46
N GLU A 532 -2.07 0.93 24.63
CA GLU A 532 -2.85 1.30 25.83
C GLU A 532 -3.69 2.56 25.62
N SER A 533 -3.13 3.58 24.97
CA SER A 533 -3.81 4.86 24.73
C SER A 533 -4.86 4.80 23.62
N LEU A 534 -5.00 3.66 22.91
CA LEU A 534 -5.98 3.54 21.83
C LEU A 534 -7.40 3.44 22.39
N PRO A 535 -8.37 4.25 21.93
CA PRO A 535 -9.77 4.05 22.25
C PRO A 535 -10.24 2.63 21.81
N ASN A 536 -11.19 2.06 22.53
CA ASN A 536 -11.70 0.72 22.25
C ASN A 536 -12.52 0.63 20.93
N ASN A 537 -13.02 1.76 20.43
CA ASN A 537 -13.69 1.89 19.13
C ASN A 537 -12.76 2.26 17.97
N SER A 538 -11.44 2.42 18.22
CA SER A 538 -10.45 2.71 17.17
C SER A 538 -10.41 1.60 16.12
N LEU A 539 -10.29 1.98 14.84
CA LEU A 539 -10.08 1.04 13.73
C LEU A 539 -8.84 0.16 13.94
N CYS A 540 -7.80 0.67 14.58
CA CYS A 540 -6.58 -0.09 14.88
C CYS A 540 -6.86 -1.31 15.79
N ARG A 541 -7.86 -1.23 16.66
CA ARG A 541 -8.26 -2.30 17.59
C ARG A 541 -8.75 -3.57 16.86
N GLU A 542 -9.28 -3.46 15.66
CA GLU A 542 -9.61 -4.61 14.81
C GLU A 542 -8.40 -5.54 14.63
N PHE A 543 -7.22 -4.97 14.51
CA PHE A 543 -5.99 -5.71 14.23
C PHE A 543 -5.26 -6.11 15.52
N VAL A 544 -5.02 -5.17 16.41
CA VAL A 544 -4.22 -5.40 17.63
C VAL A 544 -5.02 -6.00 18.80
N GLY A 545 -6.34 -6.01 18.71
CA GLY A 545 -7.24 -6.52 19.75
C GLY A 545 -7.76 -5.43 20.69
N GLY A 546 -8.71 -5.82 21.56
CA GLY A 546 -9.37 -4.92 22.51
C GLY A 546 -10.42 -4.00 21.88
N SER A 547 -10.98 -4.38 20.73
CA SER A 547 -12.14 -3.69 20.14
C SER A 547 -13.39 -3.88 20.99
N CYS A 548 -14.23 -2.81 21.09
CA CYS A 548 -15.57 -2.92 21.66
C CYS A 548 -16.58 -3.52 20.66
N PHE A 549 -16.18 -3.69 19.41
CA PHE A 549 -16.96 -4.33 18.37
C PHE A 549 -16.58 -5.81 18.24
N ASN A 550 -17.53 -6.60 17.78
CA ASN A 550 -17.25 -7.99 17.40
C ASN A 550 -16.65 -8.02 15.99
N VAL A 551 -15.32 -8.07 15.89
CA VAL A 551 -14.50 -7.95 14.68
C VAL A 551 -13.56 -9.13 14.49
#